data_86997d5026698cc54022101d631180df
#
_entry.id   86997d5026698cc54022101d631180df
#
_cell.length_a   1.000
_cell.length_b   1.000
_cell.length_c   1.000
_cell.angle_alpha   90.00
_cell.angle_beta   90.00
_cell.angle_gamma   90.00
#
_symmetry.space_group_name_H-M   'P 1'
#
loop_
_entity.id
_entity.type
_entity.pdbx_description
1 polymer ?
#
loop_
_entity_poly.entity_id
_entity_poly.type
_entity_poly.pdbx_seq_one_letter_code
_entity_poly.pdbx_strand_id
1 'polypeptide(L)'
;ITDLQLKDIRLTNPAMVTLTGKGRKARQVPLMKETCTLLDTYIRNFDLNSEPLTAPLFFNKKGEALSRYGITYILKKYVSKAELDGSARKISPHGLRHTKAMHLLRAGVNMIYIRDFLGHVDISTTEVYARIDAEMKRKVFEEKVPNFTPNTTMPWEEDKDLLQWLTQFGKKSF
;
A
#
# COMPACT_ATOMS: atom_id res chain seq x y z
N ILE A 1 9.73 -2.67 -12.82
CA ILE A 1 10.82 -1.67 -12.95
C ILE A 1 11.81 -2.10 -14.02
N THR A 2 12.24 -3.36 -14.05
CA THR A 2 13.23 -3.86 -15.04
C THR A 2 12.77 -3.70 -16.49
N ASP A 3 11.48 -3.80 -16.75
CA ASP A 3 10.90 -3.81 -18.10
C ASP A 3 10.20 -2.48 -18.45
N LEU A 4 10.40 -1.43 -17.61
CA LEU A 4 9.83 -0.11 -17.87
C LEU A 4 10.57 0.58 -19.01
N GLN A 5 9.79 1.10 -19.94
CA GLN A 5 10.24 1.90 -21.09
C GLN A 5 9.77 3.35 -20.94
N LEU A 6 10.34 4.26 -21.70
CA LEU A 6 9.96 5.68 -21.68
C LEU A 6 8.46 5.87 -22.00
N LYS A 7 7.89 5.11 -22.92
CA LYS A 7 6.45 5.15 -23.26
C LYS A 7 5.52 4.80 -22.11
N ASP A 8 6.03 4.10 -21.08
CA ASP A 8 5.22 3.65 -19.94
C ASP A 8 5.00 4.76 -18.91
N ILE A 9 5.70 5.89 -19.06
CA ILE A 9 5.63 7.04 -18.15
C ILE A 9 4.91 8.20 -18.82
N ARG A 10 3.95 8.78 -18.10
CA ARG A 10 3.33 10.05 -18.44
C ARG A 10 3.48 10.98 -17.25
N LEU A 11 4.24 12.06 -17.42
CA LEU A 11 4.47 13.06 -16.39
C LEU A 11 3.46 14.22 -16.42
N THR A 12 2.68 14.33 -17.51
CA THR A 12 1.59 15.32 -17.63
C THR A 12 0.37 14.88 -16.81
N ASN A 13 -0.44 15.85 -16.35
CA ASN A 13 -1.61 15.61 -15.51
C ASN A 13 -2.73 14.85 -16.28
N PRO A 14 -3.26 13.75 -15.76
CA PRO A 14 -2.81 13.02 -14.57
C PRO A 14 -1.51 12.23 -14.83
N ALA A 15 -0.51 12.42 -13.96
CA ALA A 15 0.77 11.72 -14.06
C ALA A 15 0.61 10.26 -13.66
N MET A 16 1.03 9.35 -14.55
CA MET A 16 0.78 7.91 -14.43
C MET A 16 1.99 7.10 -14.90
N VAL A 17 2.15 5.91 -14.33
CA VAL A 17 3.03 4.87 -14.86
C VAL A 17 2.21 3.63 -15.24
N THR A 18 2.45 3.08 -16.41
CA THR A 18 1.86 1.82 -16.87
C THR A 18 2.79 0.67 -16.49
N LEU A 19 2.29 -0.24 -15.65
CA LEU A 19 3.05 -1.41 -15.20
C LEU A 19 2.46 -2.67 -15.81
N THR A 20 3.26 -3.42 -16.54
CA THR A 20 2.87 -4.74 -17.07
C THR A 20 3.26 -5.81 -16.06
N GLY A 21 2.29 -6.58 -15.60
CA GLY A 21 2.46 -7.65 -14.64
C GLY A 21 2.47 -9.05 -15.27
N LYS A 22 2.39 -10.08 -14.42
CA LYS A 22 2.27 -11.49 -14.83
C LYS A 22 1.02 -11.66 -15.69
N GLY A 23 1.15 -12.39 -16.81
CA GLY A 23 0.03 -12.59 -17.75
C GLY A 23 -0.23 -11.39 -18.67
N ARG A 24 0.74 -10.50 -18.85
CA ARG A 24 0.66 -9.29 -19.69
C ARG A 24 -0.47 -8.32 -19.31
N LYS A 25 -1.01 -8.44 -18.09
CA LYS A 25 -2.00 -7.49 -17.60
C LYS A 25 -1.32 -6.17 -17.27
N ALA A 26 -1.71 -5.12 -17.99
CA ALA A 26 -1.25 -3.77 -17.72
C ALA A 26 -2.15 -3.11 -16.67
N ARG A 27 -1.54 -2.30 -15.79
CA ARG A 27 -2.25 -1.43 -14.87
C ARG A 27 -1.60 -0.06 -14.83
N GLN A 28 -2.40 0.95 -14.63
CA GLN A 28 -1.93 2.32 -14.45
C GLN A 28 -1.87 2.66 -12.97
N VAL A 29 -0.76 3.25 -12.56
CA VAL A 29 -0.53 3.67 -11.17
C VAL A 29 -0.24 5.16 -11.17
N PRO A 30 -0.95 5.97 -10.36
CA PRO A 30 -0.69 7.40 -10.27
C PRO A 30 0.69 7.67 -9.68
N LEU A 31 1.36 8.67 -10.23
CA LEU A 31 2.65 9.14 -9.74
C LEU A 31 2.44 10.33 -8.80
N MET A 32 3.08 10.28 -7.64
CA MET A 32 3.11 11.39 -6.71
C MET A 32 3.97 12.53 -7.26
N LYS A 33 3.68 13.76 -6.87
CA LYS A 33 4.35 14.98 -7.36
C LYS A 33 5.87 14.90 -7.20
N GLU A 34 6.34 14.44 -6.04
CA GLU A 34 7.78 14.29 -5.75
C GLU A 34 8.42 13.25 -6.68
N THR A 35 7.72 12.15 -6.97
CA THR A 35 8.19 11.12 -7.90
C THR A 35 8.27 11.66 -9.32
N CYS A 36 7.30 12.47 -9.74
CA CYS A 36 7.33 13.13 -11.05
C CYS A 36 8.54 14.06 -11.18
N THR A 37 8.83 14.87 -10.16
CA THR A 37 9.98 15.78 -10.15
C THR A 37 11.30 15.00 -10.25
N LEU A 38 11.43 13.90 -9.51
CA LEU A 38 12.62 13.06 -9.57
C LEU A 38 12.79 12.38 -10.93
N LEU A 39 11.71 11.89 -11.52
CA LEU A 39 11.73 11.27 -12.85
C LEU A 39 12.04 12.29 -13.94
N ASP A 40 11.46 13.47 -13.89
CA ASP A 40 11.74 14.56 -14.83
C ASP A 40 13.23 14.96 -14.78
N THR A 41 13.77 15.16 -13.58
CA THR A 41 15.19 15.44 -13.37
C THR A 41 16.08 14.30 -13.90
N TYR A 42 15.69 13.05 -13.66
CA TYR A 42 16.41 11.88 -14.16
C TYR A 42 16.41 11.83 -15.69
N ILE A 43 15.25 12.00 -16.31
CA ILE A 43 15.09 11.98 -17.77
C ILE A 43 15.95 13.08 -18.44
N ARG A 44 15.98 14.28 -17.87
CA ARG A 44 16.80 15.38 -18.36
C ARG A 44 18.30 15.13 -18.17
N ASN A 45 18.71 14.66 -17.00
CA ASN A 45 20.13 14.45 -16.70
C ASN A 45 20.77 13.37 -17.58
N PHE A 46 19.98 12.44 -18.07
CA PHE A 46 20.44 11.35 -18.95
C PHE A 46 20.04 11.56 -20.42
N ASP A 47 19.50 12.74 -20.75
CA ASP A 47 19.05 13.12 -22.11
C ASP A 47 18.11 12.10 -22.76
N LEU A 48 17.25 11.47 -21.94
CA LEU A 48 16.33 10.42 -22.40
C LEU A 48 15.21 10.94 -23.31
N ASN A 49 15.03 12.27 -23.38
CA ASN A 49 14.07 12.88 -24.31
C ASN A 49 14.46 12.67 -25.78
N SER A 50 15.76 12.46 -26.04
CA SER A 50 16.30 12.19 -27.37
C SER A 50 16.24 10.71 -27.76
N GLU A 51 15.92 9.83 -26.80
CA GLU A 51 15.85 8.40 -26.99
C GLU A 51 14.48 7.95 -27.53
N PRO A 52 14.40 6.82 -28.25
CA PRO A 52 13.14 6.26 -28.68
C PRO A 52 12.26 5.87 -27.49
N LEU A 53 10.95 6.02 -27.62
CA LEU A 53 9.98 5.71 -26.57
C LEU A 53 10.04 4.25 -26.06
N THR A 54 10.65 3.36 -26.84
CA THR A 54 10.88 1.95 -26.46
C THR A 54 12.18 1.73 -25.70
N ALA A 55 13.00 2.78 -25.53
CA ALA A 55 14.22 2.68 -24.73
C ALA A 55 13.89 2.36 -23.25
N PRO A 56 14.76 1.62 -22.57
CA PRO A 56 14.56 1.31 -21.16
C PRO A 56 14.63 2.58 -20.33
N LEU A 57 13.65 2.77 -19.42
CA LEU A 57 13.67 3.92 -18.51
C LEU A 57 14.87 3.87 -17.56
N PHE A 58 15.18 2.70 -17.02
CA PHE A 58 16.30 2.50 -16.11
C PHE A 58 17.32 1.53 -16.73
N PHE A 59 18.55 1.98 -16.81
CA PHE A 59 19.62 1.24 -17.49
C PHE A 59 20.88 1.14 -16.63
N ASN A 60 21.74 0.20 -16.98
CA ASN A 60 23.05 -0.01 -16.38
C ASN A 60 24.12 0.87 -17.07
N LYS A 61 25.36 0.79 -16.63
CA LYS A 61 26.49 1.54 -17.23
C LYS A 61 26.76 1.23 -18.69
N LYS A 62 26.21 0.12 -19.22
CA LYS A 62 26.35 -0.29 -20.62
C LYS A 62 25.18 0.16 -21.50
N GLY A 63 24.20 0.91 -20.92
CA GLY A 63 22.98 1.32 -21.62
C GLY A 63 21.90 0.24 -21.71
N GLU A 64 22.11 -0.95 -21.12
CA GLU A 64 21.14 -2.04 -21.12
C GLU A 64 20.13 -1.88 -19.99
N ALA A 65 18.91 -2.41 -20.16
CA ALA A 65 17.88 -2.38 -19.12
C ALA A 65 18.39 -2.91 -17.77
N LEU A 66 18.03 -2.22 -16.70
CA LEU A 66 18.49 -2.57 -15.36
C LEU A 66 17.91 -3.93 -14.92
N SER A 67 18.76 -4.88 -14.60
CA SER A 67 18.37 -6.21 -14.16
C SER A 67 17.86 -6.23 -12.71
N ARG A 68 17.18 -7.31 -12.31
CA ARG A 68 16.78 -7.55 -10.91
C ARG A 68 17.99 -7.56 -9.97
N TYR A 69 19.12 -8.11 -10.41
CA TYR A 69 20.37 -8.08 -9.64
C TYR A 69 20.88 -6.66 -9.48
N GLY A 70 20.83 -5.84 -10.55
CA GLY A 70 21.22 -4.44 -10.51
C GLY A 70 20.41 -3.65 -9.49
N ILE A 71 19.09 -3.82 -9.48
CA ILE A 71 18.23 -3.17 -8.49
C ILE A 71 18.58 -3.61 -7.07
N THR A 72 18.78 -4.91 -6.85
CA THR A 72 19.15 -5.44 -5.53
C THR A 72 20.52 -4.93 -5.08
N TYR A 73 21.48 -4.85 -6.00
CA TYR A 73 22.81 -4.29 -5.74
C TYR A 73 22.74 -2.81 -5.33
N ILE A 74 21.99 -2.00 -6.10
CA ILE A 74 21.78 -0.59 -5.81
C ILE A 74 21.16 -0.41 -4.43
N LEU A 75 20.08 -1.19 -4.13
CA LEU A 75 19.42 -1.13 -2.83
C LEU A 75 20.38 -1.46 -1.70
N LYS A 76 21.14 -2.54 -1.80
CA LYS A 76 22.15 -2.92 -0.78
C LYS A 76 23.19 -1.83 -0.57
N LYS A 77 23.69 -1.23 -1.67
CA LYS A 77 24.67 -0.14 -1.60
C LYS A 77 24.13 1.06 -0.80
N TYR A 78 22.86 1.44 -1.00
CA TYR A 78 22.27 2.56 -0.26
C TYR A 78 21.88 2.20 1.16
N VAL A 79 21.47 0.96 1.44
CA VAL A 79 21.22 0.45 2.79
C VAL A 79 22.50 0.52 3.62
N SER A 80 23.64 0.05 3.05
CA SER A 80 24.94 0.14 3.71
C SER A 80 25.38 1.59 3.96
N LYS A 81 25.24 2.47 2.96
CA LYS A 81 25.53 3.90 3.13
C LYS A 81 24.68 4.60 4.19
N ALA A 82 23.47 4.12 4.42
CA ALA A 82 22.57 4.63 5.44
C ALA A 82 22.76 3.95 6.82
N GLU A 83 23.79 3.11 6.95
CA GLU A 83 24.11 2.36 8.19
C GLU A 83 22.94 1.51 8.72
N LEU A 84 22.07 1.05 7.80
CA LEU A 84 20.91 0.24 8.13
C LEU A 84 21.19 -1.27 8.10
N ASP A 85 22.44 -1.68 7.83
CA ASP A 85 22.85 -3.10 7.75
C ASP A 85 22.67 -3.86 9.07
N GLY A 86 22.72 -3.16 10.22
CA GLY A 86 22.48 -3.70 11.55
C GLY A 86 20.99 -3.87 11.91
N SER A 87 20.07 -3.51 11.03
CA SER A 87 18.65 -3.70 11.29
C SER A 87 18.31 -5.20 11.30
N ALA A 88 17.50 -5.63 12.27
CA ALA A 88 17.08 -7.04 12.43
C ALA A 88 16.33 -7.60 11.23
N ARG A 89 15.94 -6.77 10.27
CA ARG A 89 15.22 -7.15 9.06
C ARG A 89 16.03 -6.82 7.82
N LYS A 90 16.34 -7.86 7.04
CA LYS A 90 17.02 -7.73 5.76
C LYS A 90 16.16 -6.89 4.78
N ILE A 91 16.65 -5.71 4.43
CA ILE A 91 15.97 -4.81 3.50
C ILE A 91 16.08 -5.40 2.07
N SER A 92 14.95 -5.58 1.43
CA SER A 92 14.84 -6.14 0.08
C SER A 92 13.79 -5.37 -0.74
N PRO A 93 13.82 -5.44 -2.08
CA PRO A 93 12.78 -4.82 -2.91
C PRO A 93 11.36 -5.31 -2.56
N HIS A 94 11.22 -6.58 -2.19
CA HIS A 94 9.95 -7.13 -1.73
C HIS A 94 9.54 -6.56 -0.35
N GLY A 95 10.50 -6.42 0.56
CA GLY A 95 10.29 -5.77 1.86
C GLY A 95 9.81 -4.32 1.72
N LEU A 96 10.41 -3.54 0.81
CA LEU A 96 9.95 -2.16 0.53
C LEU A 96 8.52 -2.12 0.01
N ARG A 97 8.15 -3.06 -0.87
CA ARG A 97 6.77 -3.20 -1.34
C ARG A 97 5.81 -3.53 -0.20
N HIS A 98 6.18 -4.45 0.68
CA HIS A 98 5.40 -4.80 1.87
C HIS A 98 5.24 -3.60 2.81
N THR A 99 6.32 -2.89 3.09
CA THR A 99 6.30 -1.67 3.91
C THR A 99 5.36 -0.62 3.33
N LYS A 100 5.39 -0.40 1.99
CA LYS A 100 4.48 0.55 1.34
C LYS A 100 3.02 0.12 1.47
N ALA A 101 2.72 -1.18 1.34
CA ALA A 101 1.38 -1.71 1.55
C ALA A 101 0.87 -1.41 2.97
N MET A 102 1.71 -1.65 3.98
CA MET A 102 1.38 -1.37 5.39
C MET A 102 1.20 0.13 5.65
N HIS A 103 2.03 0.99 5.04
CA HIS A 103 1.86 2.44 5.16
C HIS A 103 0.52 2.92 4.56
N LEU A 104 0.14 2.42 3.38
CA LEU A 104 -1.14 2.75 2.75
C LEU A 104 -2.32 2.27 3.60
N LEU A 105 -2.22 1.07 4.15
CA LEU A 105 -3.23 0.51 5.02
C LEU A 105 -3.42 1.35 6.28
N ARG A 106 -2.32 1.71 6.96
CA ARG A 106 -2.33 2.58 8.15
C ARG A 106 -2.82 3.99 7.87
N ALA A 107 -2.63 4.48 6.65
CA ALA A 107 -3.20 5.74 6.18
C ALA A 107 -4.70 5.65 5.85
N GLY A 108 -5.36 4.51 6.12
CA GLY A 108 -6.79 4.33 5.88
C GLY A 108 -7.17 4.14 4.41
N VAL A 109 -6.21 3.88 3.53
CA VAL A 109 -6.50 3.63 2.10
C VAL A 109 -7.27 2.33 1.95
N ASN A 110 -8.35 2.37 1.18
CA ASN A 110 -9.19 1.20 0.92
C ASN A 110 -8.35 0.06 0.32
N MET A 111 -8.58 -1.15 0.82
CA MET A 111 -7.83 -2.36 0.47
C MET A 111 -7.91 -2.69 -1.03
N ILE A 112 -9.02 -2.35 -1.69
CA ILE A 112 -9.17 -2.55 -3.13
C ILE A 112 -8.15 -1.70 -3.89
N TYR A 113 -7.97 -0.43 -3.50
CA TYR A 113 -6.95 0.44 -4.12
C TYR A 113 -5.52 -0.05 -3.83
N ILE A 114 -5.25 -0.57 -2.62
CA ILE A 114 -3.95 -1.16 -2.29
C ILE A 114 -3.68 -2.38 -3.17
N ARG A 115 -4.66 -3.26 -3.34
CA ARG A 115 -4.57 -4.43 -4.23
C ARG A 115 -4.23 -4.01 -5.65
N ASP A 116 -4.96 -3.04 -6.20
CA ASP A 116 -4.77 -2.58 -7.57
C ASP A 116 -3.42 -1.87 -7.74
N PHE A 117 -3.02 -1.05 -6.78
CA PHE A 117 -1.71 -0.42 -6.73
C PHE A 117 -0.57 -1.46 -6.73
N LEU A 118 -0.68 -2.49 -5.92
CA LEU A 118 0.30 -3.57 -5.85
C LEU A 118 0.19 -4.53 -7.04
N GLY A 119 -0.96 -4.61 -7.72
CA GLY A 119 -1.22 -5.55 -8.81
C GLY A 119 -1.35 -6.99 -8.32
N HIS A 120 -1.97 -7.19 -7.18
CA HIS A 120 -2.34 -8.52 -6.71
C HIS A 120 -3.57 -9.00 -7.50
N VAL A 121 -3.49 -10.20 -8.06
CA VAL A 121 -4.61 -10.79 -8.80
C VAL A 121 -5.75 -11.16 -7.85
N ASP A 122 -5.40 -11.56 -6.62
CA ASP A 122 -6.33 -11.97 -5.58
C ASP A 122 -6.26 -11.01 -4.38
N ILE A 123 -7.43 -10.66 -3.85
CA ILE A 123 -7.57 -9.81 -2.68
C ILE A 123 -7.01 -10.51 -1.42
N SER A 124 -7.05 -11.84 -1.36
CA SER A 124 -6.52 -12.64 -0.26
C SER A 124 -5.07 -12.31 0.07
N THR A 125 -4.26 -12.02 -0.96
CA THR A 125 -2.86 -11.60 -0.78
C THR A 125 -2.74 -10.24 -0.09
N THR A 126 -3.75 -9.38 -0.22
CA THR A 126 -3.79 -8.05 0.41
C THR A 126 -4.46 -8.14 1.79
N GLU A 127 -5.40 -9.07 1.99
CA GLU A 127 -6.06 -9.31 3.28
C GLU A 127 -5.08 -9.75 4.38
N VAL A 128 -3.96 -10.39 4.01
CA VAL A 128 -2.89 -10.71 4.96
C VAL A 128 -2.42 -9.45 5.71
N TYR A 129 -2.38 -8.31 5.04
CA TYR A 129 -2.00 -7.03 5.67
C TYR A 129 -3.07 -6.52 6.65
N ALA A 130 -4.35 -6.71 6.31
CA ALA A 130 -5.46 -6.27 7.17
C ALA A 130 -5.60 -7.09 8.45
N ARG A 131 -5.14 -8.35 8.45
CA ARG A 131 -5.17 -9.20 9.64
C ARG A 131 -4.12 -8.82 10.67
N ILE A 132 -3.05 -8.16 10.24
CA ILE A 132 -1.89 -7.83 11.09
C ILE A 132 -2.14 -6.60 11.95
N ASP A 133 -3.07 -5.70 11.56
CA ASP A 133 -3.27 -4.43 12.25
C ASP A 133 -4.62 -4.35 12.99
N ALA A 134 -4.67 -5.03 14.15
CA ALA A 134 -5.82 -4.98 15.06
C ALA A 134 -6.05 -3.56 15.63
N GLU A 135 -4.98 -2.78 15.78
CA GLU A 135 -5.02 -1.42 16.33
C GLU A 135 -5.71 -0.44 15.36
N MET A 136 -5.47 -0.62 14.06
CA MET A 136 -6.15 0.15 13.03
C MET A 136 -7.65 -0.15 12.98
N LYS A 137 -8.04 -1.43 13.12
CA LYS A 137 -9.46 -1.80 13.19
C LYS A 137 -10.14 -1.10 14.37
N ARG A 138 -9.49 -1.09 15.55
CA ARG A 138 -10.02 -0.42 16.72
C ARG A 138 -10.21 1.08 16.48
N LYS A 139 -9.22 1.79 15.93
CA LYS A 139 -9.32 3.22 15.59
C LYS A 139 -10.46 3.53 14.62
N VAL A 140 -10.62 2.74 13.56
CA VAL A 140 -11.71 2.93 12.59
C VAL A 140 -13.08 2.73 13.26
N PHE A 141 -13.19 1.77 14.18
CA PHE A 141 -14.43 1.60 14.95
C PHE A 141 -14.66 2.76 15.92
N GLU A 142 -13.61 3.21 16.62
CA GLU A 142 -13.71 4.35 17.54
C GLU A 142 -14.06 5.67 16.83
N GLU A 143 -13.54 5.89 15.61
CA GLU A 143 -13.79 7.11 14.83
C GLU A 143 -15.11 7.11 14.04
N LYS A 144 -15.57 5.95 13.60
CA LYS A 144 -16.71 5.84 12.68
C LYS A 144 -17.97 5.24 13.28
N VAL A 145 -17.87 4.60 14.42
CA VAL A 145 -19.05 4.15 15.16
C VAL A 145 -19.43 5.27 16.12
N PRO A 146 -20.57 5.94 15.94
CA PRO A 146 -21.06 6.89 16.93
C PRO A 146 -21.12 6.19 18.29
N ASN A 147 -20.63 6.86 19.33
CA ASN A 147 -20.80 6.37 20.69
C ASN A 147 -22.31 6.33 20.99
N PHE A 148 -22.90 5.18 20.82
CA PHE A 148 -24.29 4.90 21.22
C PHE A 148 -24.38 4.59 22.71
N THR A 149 -23.50 5.12 23.54
CA THR A 149 -23.77 5.20 24.95
C THR A 149 -24.75 6.38 25.16
N PRO A 150 -26.04 6.10 25.35
CA PRO A 150 -26.95 7.17 25.69
C PRO A 150 -26.47 7.71 27.02
N ASN A 151 -26.20 9.02 27.08
CA ASN A 151 -25.97 9.73 28.36
C ASN A 151 -27.24 9.83 29.21
N THR A 152 -28.26 9.10 28.85
CA THR A 152 -29.53 8.99 29.55
C THR A 152 -29.81 7.53 29.81
N THR A 153 -30.06 7.16 31.04
CA THR A 153 -30.64 5.88 31.42
C THR A 153 -31.84 5.60 30.51
N MET A 154 -31.77 4.48 29.79
CA MET A 154 -32.88 4.12 28.91
C MET A 154 -34.11 3.83 29.74
N PRO A 155 -35.34 4.21 29.29
CA PRO A 155 -36.59 4.01 30.08
C PRO A 155 -36.77 2.58 30.58
N TRP A 156 -36.20 1.59 29.87
CA TRP A 156 -36.29 0.17 30.26
C TRP A 156 -35.31 -0.20 31.41
N GLU A 157 -34.26 0.61 31.69
CA GLU A 157 -33.34 0.39 32.83
C GLU A 157 -33.99 0.78 34.16
N GLU A 158 -35.01 1.62 34.12
CA GLU A 158 -35.79 2.03 35.28
C GLU A 158 -37.05 1.18 35.47
N ASP A 159 -37.41 0.38 34.46
CA ASP A 159 -38.58 -0.51 34.52
C ASP A 159 -38.25 -1.78 35.31
N LYS A 160 -38.59 -1.76 36.59
CA LYS A 160 -38.36 -2.87 37.54
C LYS A 160 -39.10 -4.14 37.13
N ASP A 161 -40.26 -4.02 36.49
CA ASP A 161 -41.07 -5.15 36.07
C ASP A 161 -40.41 -5.85 34.85
N LEU A 162 -39.88 -5.08 33.92
CA LEU A 162 -39.14 -5.60 32.77
C LEU A 162 -37.83 -6.28 33.21
N LEU A 163 -37.08 -5.65 34.14
CA LEU A 163 -35.84 -6.24 34.65
C LEU A 163 -36.10 -7.55 35.42
N GLN A 164 -37.20 -7.62 36.20
CA GLN A 164 -37.59 -8.82 36.91
C GLN A 164 -38.03 -9.93 35.96
N TRP A 165 -38.77 -9.57 34.92
CA TRP A 165 -39.17 -10.50 33.87
C TRP A 165 -37.94 -11.07 33.12
N LEU A 166 -36.97 -10.21 32.70
CA LEU A 166 -35.74 -10.64 32.05
C LEU A 166 -34.90 -11.58 32.92
N THR A 167 -34.84 -11.31 34.24
CA THR A 167 -34.08 -12.16 35.18
C THR A 167 -34.74 -13.53 35.38
N GLN A 168 -36.05 -13.62 35.20
CA GLN A 168 -36.80 -14.88 35.29
C GLN A 168 -36.78 -15.65 33.96
N PHE A 169 -36.72 -14.92 32.84
CA PHE A 169 -36.69 -15.51 31.49
C PHE A 169 -35.47 -16.40 31.25
N GLY A 170 -34.31 -16.05 31.80
CA GLY A 170 -33.08 -16.84 31.71
C GLY A 170 -33.01 -18.03 32.65
N LYS A 171 -34.00 -18.24 33.56
CA LYS A 171 -34.00 -19.30 34.56
C LYS A 171 -34.92 -20.48 34.23
N LYS A 172 -35.64 -20.47 33.10
CA LYS A 172 -36.36 -21.66 32.64
C LYS A 172 -35.35 -22.55 31.95
N SER A 173 -34.81 -23.48 32.76
CA SER A 173 -34.03 -24.64 32.31
C SER A 173 -34.90 -25.52 31.43
N PHE A 174 -34.29 -26.01 30.38
CA PHE A 174 -34.71 -27.21 29.70
C PHE A 174 -34.37 -28.42 30.56
#